data_e785bbd44924fa74aa55aa6067ce851a
#
_entry.id   e785bbd44924fa74aa55aa6067ce851a
#
_cell.length_a   1.000
_cell.length_b   1.000
_cell.length_c   1.000
_cell.angle_alpha   90.00
_cell.angle_beta   90.00
_cell.angle_gamma   90.00
#
_symmetry.space_group_name_H-M   'P 1'
#
loop_
_entity.id
_entity.type
_entity.pdbx_description
1 polymer ?
#
loop_
_entity_poly.entity_id
_entity_poly.type
_entity_poly.pdbx_seq_one_letter_code
_entity_poly.pdbx_strand_id
1 'polypeptide(L)'
;PGRMVSFGSDGSQIPEDYLENGSMFEHLDRNGITFRNYGEGYELPQTDEAHDVSKTGTIYPMNMPMPKVLFDHTCFEFPAYNNNIPDIARAQWFQEDLQKMYFSKGQGLPQFMNIAICNDHGSGARPNEGYPYVASFMADNDLALGRIVEFLSHRPEWKNMAIFVTQDD
;
A
#
# COMPACT_ATOMS: atom_id res chain seq x y z
N PRO A 1 4.42 23.46 12.26
CA PRO A 1 4.21 23.75 10.88
C PRO A 1 4.96 22.78 10.03
N GLY A 2 4.24 21.90 9.32
CA GLY A 2 4.72 21.24 8.14
C GLY A 2 5.81 20.18 8.24
N ARG A 3 6.09 19.61 9.39
CA ARG A 3 7.00 18.45 9.48
C ARG A 3 6.28 17.20 9.01
N MET A 4 7.01 16.39 8.28
CA MET A 4 6.50 15.19 7.65
C MET A 4 6.96 13.96 8.39
N VAL A 5 6.06 13.02 8.53
CA VAL A 5 6.38 11.67 8.99
C VAL A 5 7.35 11.04 8.01
N SER A 6 8.41 10.47 8.51
CA SER A 6 9.22 9.54 7.72
C SER A 6 8.39 8.30 7.46
N PHE A 7 8.56 7.75 6.29
CA PHE A 7 7.71 6.71 5.77
C PHE A 7 8.16 5.34 6.17
N GLY A 8 7.28 4.57 6.38
CA GLY A 8 7.28 3.18 6.60
C GLY A 8 5.94 2.83 7.22
N SER A 9 5.55 1.60 7.19
CA SER A 9 4.43 1.08 7.96
C SER A 9 4.51 1.47 9.45
N ASP A 10 5.72 1.76 9.91
CA ASP A 10 6.04 2.19 11.28
C ASP A 10 6.05 3.71 11.47
N GLY A 11 5.25 4.46 10.75
CA GLY A 11 5.23 5.91 10.80
C GLY A 11 5.49 6.49 12.19
N SER A 12 6.45 7.40 12.29
CA SER A 12 6.86 7.93 13.58
C SER A 12 5.88 8.94 14.13
N GLN A 13 5.58 8.84 15.42
CA GLN A 13 4.85 9.84 16.17
C GLN A 13 5.76 10.89 16.80
N ILE A 14 7.07 10.76 16.61
CA ILE A 14 8.09 11.63 17.20
C ILE A 14 8.34 12.80 16.26
N PRO A 15 8.20 14.07 16.70
CA PRO A 15 8.37 15.23 15.83
C PRO A 15 9.74 15.33 15.15
N GLU A 16 10.76 14.76 15.76
CA GLU A 16 12.14 14.74 15.25
C GLU A 16 12.31 13.91 13.98
N ASP A 17 11.39 12.97 13.75
CA ASP A 17 11.42 12.09 12.58
C ASP A 17 10.72 12.72 11.37
N TYR A 18 10.14 13.91 11.52
CA TYR A 18 9.52 14.61 10.41
C TYR A 18 10.54 15.31 9.52
N LEU A 19 10.35 15.17 8.22
CA LEU A 19 11.18 15.83 7.22
C LEU A 19 10.85 17.33 7.12
N GLU A 20 11.87 18.19 7.32
CA GLU A 20 11.68 19.65 7.29
C GLU A 20 11.22 20.16 5.91
N ASN A 21 11.68 19.56 4.85
CA ASN A 21 11.37 19.94 3.47
C ASN A 21 10.15 19.20 2.87
N GLY A 22 9.49 18.37 3.67
CA GLY A 22 8.41 17.51 3.23
C GLY A 22 8.89 16.21 2.60
N SER A 23 7.94 15.35 2.29
CA SER A 23 8.18 14.05 1.69
C SER A 23 8.20 14.09 0.16
N MET A 24 8.44 12.93 -0.41
CA MET A 24 8.26 12.70 -1.83
C MET A 24 6.84 13.05 -2.29
N PHE A 25 5.82 12.72 -1.52
CA PHE A 25 4.42 12.97 -1.88
C PHE A 25 4.09 14.47 -1.94
N GLU A 26 4.59 15.26 -1.00
CA GLU A 26 4.46 16.72 -1.07
C GLU A 26 5.27 17.31 -2.22
N HIS A 27 6.40 16.70 -2.56
CA HIS A 27 7.16 17.10 -3.74
C HIS A 27 6.37 16.81 -5.03
N LEU A 28 5.74 15.66 -5.14
CA LEU A 28 4.86 15.32 -6.27
C LEU A 28 3.72 16.34 -6.40
N ASP A 29 3.03 16.62 -5.30
CA ASP A 29 1.91 17.59 -5.27
C ASP A 29 2.35 18.99 -5.69
N ARG A 30 3.45 19.50 -5.14
CA ARG A 30 4.00 20.82 -5.52
C ARG A 30 4.36 20.94 -7.00
N ASN A 31 4.66 19.81 -7.64
CA ASN A 31 4.97 19.76 -9.06
C ASN A 31 3.77 19.36 -9.94
N GLY A 32 2.59 19.26 -9.37
CA GLY A 32 1.38 18.90 -10.11
C GLY A 32 1.36 17.47 -10.65
N ILE A 33 2.14 16.58 -10.06
CA ILE A 33 2.20 15.16 -10.41
C ILE A 33 1.06 14.44 -9.70
N THR A 34 0.16 13.85 -10.45
CA THR A 34 -0.94 13.07 -9.89
C THR A 34 -0.40 11.76 -9.30
N PHE A 35 -0.87 11.41 -8.10
CA PHE A 35 -0.43 10.17 -7.47
C PHE A 35 -1.52 9.48 -6.66
N ARG A 36 -1.29 8.21 -6.31
CA ARG A 36 -2.14 7.41 -5.45
C ARG A 36 -1.28 6.54 -4.54
N ASN A 37 -1.64 6.50 -3.27
CA ASN A 37 -0.91 5.75 -2.24
C ASN A 37 -1.73 4.56 -1.76
N TYR A 38 -1.07 3.41 -1.67
CA TYR A 38 -1.61 2.14 -1.20
C TYR A 38 -0.68 1.55 -0.14
N GLY A 39 -1.03 1.69 1.12
CA GLY A 39 -0.40 1.01 2.24
C GLY A 39 0.62 1.82 3.03
N GLU A 40 1.12 2.95 2.52
CA GLU A 40 2.11 3.75 3.22
C GLU A 40 1.51 4.83 4.10
N GLY A 41 2.16 5.11 5.25
CA GLY A 41 1.84 6.20 6.16
C GLY A 41 0.67 5.94 7.09
N TYR A 42 0.19 4.70 7.19
CA TYR A 42 -0.80 4.27 8.17
C TYR A 42 -0.59 2.79 8.50
N GLU A 43 -1.05 2.38 9.66
CA GLU A 43 -0.98 0.99 10.12
C GLU A 43 -2.32 0.49 10.60
N LEU A 44 -2.48 -0.82 10.60
CA LEU A 44 -3.57 -1.46 11.33
C LEU A 44 -3.21 -1.56 12.81
N PRO A 45 -4.18 -1.41 13.73
CA PRO A 45 -3.93 -1.63 15.15
C PRO A 45 -3.33 -3.02 15.38
N GLN A 46 -2.26 -3.11 16.15
CA GLN A 46 -1.57 -4.38 16.42
C GLN A 46 -2.48 -5.43 17.06
N THR A 47 -3.48 -5.00 17.80
CA THR A 47 -4.48 -5.90 18.39
C THR A 47 -5.34 -6.63 17.36
N ASP A 48 -5.43 -6.08 16.16
CA ASP A 48 -6.22 -6.65 15.06
C ASP A 48 -5.38 -7.52 14.12
N GLU A 49 -4.08 -7.57 14.29
CA GLU A 49 -3.20 -8.49 13.53
C GLU A 49 -3.57 -9.96 13.73
N ALA A 50 -4.15 -10.30 14.86
CA ALA A 50 -4.64 -11.65 15.16
C ALA A 50 -6.00 -11.96 14.51
N HIS A 51 -6.70 -10.97 13.97
CA HIS A 51 -8.02 -11.14 13.38
C HIS A 51 -7.96 -11.11 11.86
N ASP A 52 -8.77 -11.95 11.26
CA ASP A 52 -8.90 -12.06 9.82
C ASP A 52 -9.72 -10.88 9.26
N VAL A 53 -9.07 -9.74 9.15
CA VAL A 53 -9.67 -8.51 8.62
C VAL A 53 -10.10 -8.70 7.17
N SER A 54 -9.42 -9.56 6.42
CA SER A 54 -9.75 -9.83 5.01
C SER A 54 -11.10 -10.50 4.85
N LYS A 55 -11.52 -11.33 5.81
CA LYS A 55 -12.84 -11.99 5.79
C LYS A 55 -13.97 -11.08 6.24
N THR A 56 -13.68 -10.12 7.11
CA THR A 56 -14.69 -9.21 7.64
C THR A 56 -14.92 -7.98 6.76
N GLY A 57 -13.98 -7.70 5.83
CA GLY A 57 -13.98 -6.46 5.05
C GLY A 57 -13.79 -5.20 5.90
N THR A 58 -13.40 -5.35 7.16
CA THR A 58 -13.20 -4.24 8.08
C THR A 58 -11.75 -3.80 8.04
N ILE A 59 -11.53 -2.56 7.69
CA ILE A 59 -10.21 -1.94 7.68
C ILE A 59 -10.14 -0.96 8.85
N TYR A 60 -9.16 -1.16 9.72
CA TYR A 60 -8.92 -0.28 10.87
C TYR A 60 -7.56 0.39 10.72
N PRO A 61 -7.45 1.45 9.91
CA PRO A 61 -6.22 2.20 9.87
C PRO A 61 -5.98 2.85 11.23
N MET A 62 -4.79 2.70 11.79
CA MET A 62 -4.38 3.54 12.91
C MET A 62 -4.35 4.98 12.45
N ASN A 63 -4.83 5.89 13.31
CA ASN A 63 -4.68 7.32 13.10
C ASN A 63 -3.22 7.71 13.32
N MET A 64 -2.42 7.53 12.30
CA MET A 64 -1.09 8.10 12.24
C MET A 64 -1.20 9.56 11.81
N PRO A 65 -0.39 10.47 12.36
CA PRO A 65 -0.34 11.83 11.86
C PRO A 65 0.18 11.80 10.43
N MET A 66 -0.73 11.84 9.49
CA MET A 66 -0.44 11.79 8.06
C MET A 66 -0.56 13.20 7.49
N PRO A 67 0.36 13.63 6.61
CA PRO A 67 0.21 14.89 5.91
C PRO A 67 -1.07 14.91 5.11
N LYS A 68 -1.72 16.06 5.07
CA LYS A 68 -2.96 16.20 4.32
C LYS A 68 -2.83 15.77 2.86
N VAL A 69 -1.72 16.10 2.22
CA VAL A 69 -1.43 15.71 0.84
C VAL A 69 -1.44 14.19 0.68
N LEU A 70 -0.77 13.46 1.57
CA LEU A 70 -0.75 12.00 1.53
C LEU A 70 -2.14 11.44 1.85
N PHE A 71 -2.78 11.96 2.89
CA PHE A 71 -4.13 11.56 3.29
C PHE A 71 -5.13 11.65 2.14
N ASP A 72 -5.17 12.78 1.45
CA ASP A 72 -6.12 13.03 0.36
C ASP A 72 -5.91 12.07 -0.84
N HIS A 73 -4.72 11.49 -0.99
CA HIS A 73 -4.37 10.58 -2.09
C HIS A 73 -4.23 9.11 -1.67
N THR A 74 -4.54 8.79 -0.41
CA THR A 74 -4.43 7.42 0.11
C THR A 74 -5.71 6.62 -0.12
N CYS A 75 -5.56 5.36 -0.53
CA CYS A 75 -6.63 4.39 -0.55
C CYS A 75 -6.74 3.71 0.81
N PHE A 76 -7.61 4.18 1.69
CA PHE A 76 -7.82 3.59 3.02
C PHE A 76 -8.59 2.26 2.99
N GLU A 77 -9.12 1.85 1.85
CA GLU A 77 -9.68 0.52 1.65
C GLU A 77 -8.59 -0.53 1.40
N PHE A 78 -7.38 -0.08 1.02
CA PHE A 78 -6.22 -0.95 0.87
C PHE A 78 -5.58 -1.15 2.25
N PRO A 79 -5.41 -2.40 2.71
CA PRO A 79 -4.89 -2.65 4.04
C PRO A 79 -3.40 -2.31 4.14
N ALA A 80 -3.03 -1.64 5.22
CA ALA A 80 -1.64 -1.39 5.60
C ALA A 80 -0.92 -2.69 5.99
N TYR A 81 0.27 -2.57 6.60
CA TYR A 81 1.05 -3.70 7.06
C TYR A 81 0.25 -4.61 8.00
N ASN A 82 0.05 -5.83 7.60
CA ASN A 82 -0.52 -6.91 8.40
C ASN A 82 -0.35 -8.26 7.68
N ASN A 83 0.49 -9.15 8.19
CA ASN A 83 0.73 -10.48 7.61
C ASN A 83 -0.46 -11.45 7.74
N ASN A 84 -1.56 -11.07 8.41
CA ASN A 84 -2.79 -11.86 8.41
C ASN A 84 -3.65 -11.60 7.16
N ILE A 85 -3.32 -10.56 6.41
CA ILE A 85 -4.03 -10.21 5.18
C ILE A 85 -3.17 -10.65 4.00
N PRO A 86 -3.67 -11.56 3.14
CA PRO A 86 -2.94 -11.99 1.96
C PRO A 86 -2.63 -10.82 1.00
N ASP A 87 -1.42 -10.79 0.46
CA ASP A 87 -1.06 -9.78 -0.55
C ASP A 87 -1.85 -9.95 -1.85
N ILE A 88 -2.30 -11.17 -2.16
CA ILE A 88 -3.24 -11.37 -3.28
C ILE A 88 -4.55 -10.61 -3.09
N ALA A 89 -5.01 -10.41 -1.87
CA ALA A 89 -6.16 -9.55 -1.57
C ALA A 89 -5.80 -8.07 -1.77
N ARG A 90 -4.58 -7.65 -1.36
CA ARG A 90 -4.08 -6.30 -1.64
C ARG A 90 -4.04 -6.00 -3.13
N ALA A 91 -3.56 -6.94 -3.95
CA ALA A 91 -3.58 -6.80 -5.40
C ALA A 91 -5.00 -6.62 -5.95
N GLN A 92 -6.00 -7.29 -5.37
CA GLN A 92 -7.40 -7.13 -5.75
C GLN A 92 -7.92 -5.74 -5.38
N TRP A 93 -7.72 -5.27 -4.14
CA TRP A 93 -8.15 -3.92 -3.73
C TRP A 93 -7.49 -2.81 -4.53
N PHE A 94 -6.22 -2.97 -4.89
CA PHE A 94 -5.54 -2.06 -5.81
C PHE A 94 -6.28 -1.94 -7.15
N GLN A 95 -6.64 -3.06 -7.77
CA GLN A 95 -7.36 -3.08 -9.03
C GLN A 95 -8.77 -2.47 -8.90
N GLU A 96 -9.47 -2.77 -7.82
CA GLU A 96 -10.81 -2.26 -7.54
C GLU A 96 -10.80 -0.74 -7.33
N ASP A 97 -9.82 -0.22 -6.58
CA ASP A 97 -9.67 1.23 -6.39
C ASP A 97 -9.39 1.95 -7.71
N LEU A 98 -8.48 1.44 -8.53
CA LEU A 98 -8.20 2.03 -9.84
C LEU A 98 -9.44 2.01 -10.73
N GLN A 99 -10.20 0.92 -10.72
CA GLN A 99 -11.45 0.81 -11.46
C GLN A 99 -12.46 1.86 -10.98
N LYS A 100 -12.64 1.98 -9.67
CA LYS A 100 -13.60 2.89 -9.02
C LYS A 100 -13.21 4.36 -9.18
N MET A 101 -11.94 4.68 -8.94
CA MET A 101 -11.49 6.06 -8.82
C MET A 101 -11.11 6.70 -10.15
N TYR A 102 -10.68 5.90 -11.13
CA TYR A 102 -10.16 6.40 -12.39
C TYR A 102 -10.93 5.89 -13.61
N PHE A 103 -10.93 4.58 -13.83
CA PHE A 103 -11.40 4.04 -15.11
C PHE A 103 -12.91 4.17 -15.31
N SER A 104 -13.72 4.00 -14.26
CA SER A 104 -15.16 4.23 -14.31
C SER A 104 -15.54 5.68 -14.66
N LYS A 105 -14.59 6.60 -14.45
CA LYS A 105 -14.74 8.02 -14.75
C LYS A 105 -14.11 8.44 -16.08
N GLY A 106 -13.60 7.46 -16.85
CA GLY A 106 -12.91 7.71 -18.11
C GLY A 106 -11.53 8.37 -17.94
N GLN A 107 -10.94 8.26 -16.75
CA GLN A 107 -9.61 8.79 -16.46
C GLN A 107 -8.55 7.71 -16.64
N GLY A 108 -7.34 8.11 -17.04
CA GLY A 108 -6.16 7.25 -17.06
C GLY A 108 -5.56 7.05 -15.67
N LEU A 109 -4.49 6.26 -15.61
CA LEU A 109 -3.73 6.04 -14.38
C LEU A 109 -3.14 7.34 -13.82
N PRO A 110 -3.00 7.47 -12.49
CA PRO A 110 -2.16 8.52 -11.92
C PRO A 110 -0.71 8.37 -12.39
N GLN A 111 0.03 9.48 -12.42
CA GLN A 111 1.41 9.50 -12.91
C GLN A 111 2.37 8.75 -11.98
N PHE A 112 2.05 8.67 -10.70
CA PHE A 112 2.83 7.94 -9.72
C PHE A 112 1.89 7.10 -8.82
N MET A 113 2.29 5.88 -8.53
CA MET A 113 1.60 5.01 -7.58
C MET A 113 2.63 4.38 -6.64
N ASN A 114 2.37 4.47 -5.35
CA ASN A 114 3.12 3.77 -4.33
C ASN A 114 2.28 2.61 -3.80
N ILE A 115 2.83 1.42 -3.76
CA ILE A 115 2.10 0.20 -3.37
C ILE A 115 2.98 -0.59 -2.41
N ALA A 116 2.52 -0.74 -1.18
CA ALA A 116 3.18 -1.58 -0.18
C ALA A 116 2.50 -2.95 -0.11
N ILE A 117 3.23 -4.02 -0.42
CA ILE A 117 2.84 -5.40 -0.18
C ILE A 117 3.84 -5.98 0.82
N CYS A 118 3.38 -6.64 1.88
CA CYS A 118 4.20 -6.85 3.07
C CYS A 118 4.46 -8.30 3.44
N ASN A 119 3.91 -9.27 2.71
CA ASN A 119 4.05 -10.67 3.10
C ASN A 119 5.44 -11.25 2.84
N ASP A 120 6.31 -10.55 2.12
CA ASP A 120 7.73 -10.87 2.01
C ASP A 120 8.49 -10.75 3.36
N HIS A 121 8.00 -9.91 4.29
CA HIS A 121 8.48 -9.89 5.67
C HIS A 121 8.36 -11.26 6.35
N GLY A 122 7.36 -12.05 5.95
CA GLY A 122 7.13 -13.38 6.49
C GLY A 122 6.51 -13.37 7.90
N SER A 123 6.11 -14.54 8.33
CA SER A 123 5.59 -14.81 9.68
C SER A 123 5.76 -16.28 10.01
N GLY A 124 5.44 -16.69 11.24
CA GLY A 124 5.39 -18.10 11.61
C GLY A 124 4.40 -18.90 10.76
N ALA A 125 4.70 -20.18 10.48
CA ALA A 125 3.79 -21.02 9.71
C ALA A 125 2.39 -21.11 10.34
N ARG A 126 1.36 -20.94 9.51
CA ARG A 126 -0.07 -20.98 9.89
C ARG A 126 -0.85 -21.88 8.92
N PRO A 127 -0.72 -23.23 9.04
CA PRO A 127 -1.31 -24.17 8.09
C PRO A 127 -2.83 -24.04 7.94
N ASN A 128 -3.51 -23.73 9.03
CA ASN A 128 -4.98 -23.59 9.03
C ASN A 128 -5.47 -22.31 8.35
N GLU A 129 -4.57 -21.39 8.06
CA GLU A 129 -4.85 -20.09 7.42
C GLU A 129 -4.33 -20.03 5.97
N GLY A 130 -3.86 -21.14 5.44
CA GLY A 130 -3.33 -21.21 4.08
C GLY A 130 -1.84 -20.96 3.95
N TYR A 131 -1.12 -20.77 5.06
CA TYR A 131 0.33 -20.58 5.11
C TYR A 131 1.03 -21.75 5.81
N PRO A 132 1.09 -22.96 5.18
CA PRO A 132 1.66 -24.14 5.81
C PRO A 132 3.16 -24.04 6.08
N TYR A 133 3.84 -23.12 5.41
CA TYR A 133 5.28 -22.88 5.55
C TYR A 133 5.53 -21.37 5.60
N VAL A 134 6.65 -20.96 6.18
CA VAL A 134 7.11 -19.55 6.12
C VAL A 134 7.23 -19.07 4.66
N ALA A 135 7.76 -19.91 3.77
CA ALA A 135 7.85 -19.61 2.34
C ALA A 135 6.50 -19.37 1.65
N SER A 136 5.39 -19.73 2.28
CA SER A 136 4.05 -19.48 1.72
C SER A 136 3.72 -17.99 1.69
N PHE A 137 4.27 -17.20 2.62
CA PHE A 137 4.13 -15.75 2.62
C PHE A 137 4.86 -15.12 1.44
N MET A 138 6.07 -15.58 1.15
CA MET A 138 6.85 -15.14 -0.02
C MET A 138 6.12 -15.48 -1.33
N ALA A 139 5.53 -16.67 -1.41
CA ALA A 139 4.77 -17.09 -2.58
C ALA A 139 3.50 -16.25 -2.79
N ASP A 140 2.84 -15.84 -1.71
CA ASP A 140 1.67 -14.96 -1.75
C ASP A 140 2.06 -13.55 -2.24
N ASN A 141 3.15 -13.00 -1.70
CA ASN A 141 3.72 -11.71 -2.12
C ASN A 141 4.10 -11.72 -3.61
N ASP A 142 4.86 -12.73 -4.06
CA ASP A 142 5.27 -12.88 -5.47
C ASP A 142 4.07 -12.99 -6.41
N LEU A 143 3.06 -13.77 -6.03
CA LEU A 143 1.82 -13.88 -6.80
C LEU A 143 1.06 -12.55 -6.86
N ALA A 144 1.01 -11.80 -5.77
CA ALA A 144 0.38 -10.49 -5.72
C ALA A 144 1.08 -9.50 -6.63
N LEU A 145 2.42 -9.44 -6.58
CA LEU A 145 3.23 -8.64 -7.50
C LEU A 145 2.93 -9.00 -8.95
N GLY A 146 2.92 -10.31 -9.27
CA GLY A 146 2.59 -10.80 -10.60
C GLY A 146 1.22 -10.33 -11.08
N ARG A 147 0.19 -10.37 -10.22
CA ARG A 147 -1.18 -9.90 -10.54
C ARG A 147 -1.25 -8.40 -10.77
N ILE A 148 -0.51 -7.62 -9.98
CA ILE A 148 -0.43 -6.16 -10.17
C ILE A 148 0.21 -5.85 -11.53
N VAL A 149 1.34 -6.47 -11.84
CA VAL A 149 2.04 -6.29 -13.11
C VAL A 149 1.19 -6.73 -14.30
N GLU A 150 0.54 -7.90 -14.20
CA GLU A 150 -0.37 -8.40 -15.23
C GLU A 150 -1.49 -7.39 -15.50
N PHE A 151 -2.17 -6.94 -14.46
CA PHE A 151 -3.26 -5.95 -14.59
C PHE A 151 -2.78 -4.66 -15.27
N LEU A 152 -1.65 -4.13 -14.87
CA LEU A 152 -1.07 -2.92 -15.44
C LEU A 152 -0.61 -3.13 -16.90
N SER A 153 -0.11 -4.33 -17.23
CA SER A 153 0.38 -4.65 -18.58
C SER A 153 -0.71 -4.62 -19.66
N HIS A 154 -1.96 -4.78 -19.28
CA HIS A 154 -3.11 -4.67 -20.17
C HIS A 154 -3.64 -3.24 -20.34
N ARG A 155 -2.98 -2.26 -19.72
CA ARG A 155 -3.39 -0.85 -19.82
C ARG A 155 -2.75 -0.14 -21.01
N PRO A 156 -3.45 0.84 -21.62
CA PRO A 156 -2.86 1.64 -22.70
C PRO A 156 -1.57 2.37 -22.30
N GLU A 157 -1.46 2.72 -21.01
CA GLU A 157 -0.33 3.42 -20.43
C GLU A 157 0.94 2.55 -20.30
N TRP A 158 0.81 1.23 -20.40
CA TRP A 158 1.90 0.26 -20.19
C TRP A 158 3.20 0.61 -20.89
N LYS A 159 3.12 0.98 -22.16
CA LYS A 159 4.30 1.32 -22.99
C LYS A 159 5.11 2.53 -22.48
N ASN A 160 4.53 3.32 -21.59
CA ASN A 160 5.14 4.52 -21.02
C ASN A 160 5.31 4.39 -19.50
N MET A 161 5.18 3.18 -18.97
CA MET A 161 5.26 2.90 -17.53
C MET A 161 6.65 2.38 -17.15
N ALA A 162 7.11 2.76 -15.98
CA ALA A 162 8.23 2.12 -15.30
C ALA A 162 7.72 1.56 -13.95
N ILE A 163 8.09 0.34 -13.62
CA ILE A 163 7.80 -0.30 -12.35
C ILE A 163 9.12 -0.53 -11.63
N PHE A 164 9.22 0.01 -10.43
CA PHE A 164 10.35 -0.22 -9.53
C PHE A 164 9.86 -1.13 -8.40
N VAL A 165 10.54 -2.23 -8.22
CA VAL A 165 10.30 -3.18 -7.12
C VAL A 165 11.50 -3.11 -6.21
N THR A 166 11.29 -2.79 -4.96
CA THR A 166 12.34 -2.70 -3.96
C THR A 166 11.88 -3.32 -2.66
N GLN A 167 12.78 -3.95 -1.98
CA GLN A 167 12.63 -4.39 -0.60
C GLN A 167 13.20 -3.31 0.28
N ASP A 168 12.54 -2.96 1.39
CA ASP A 168 12.98 -1.86 2.26
C ASP A 168 13.91 -2.33 3.39
N ASP A 169 13.81 -3.59 3.84
CA ASP A 169 14.70 -4.19 4.85
C ASP A 169 15.01 -5.69 4.60
#